data_1a2812a2d23617b49062387f2ba2aa63
#
_entry.id   1a2812a2d23617b49062387f2ba2aa63
#
_cell.length_a   1.000
_cell.length_b   1.000
_cell.length_c   1.000
_cell.angle_alpha   90.00
_cell.angle_beta   90.00
_cell.angle_gamma   90.00
#
_symmetry.space_group_name_H-M   'P 1'
#
loop_
_entity.id
_entity.type
_entity.pdbx_description
1 polymer ?
#
loop_
_entity_poly.entity_id
_entity_poly.type
_entity_poly.pdbx_seq_one_letter_code
_entity_poly.pdbx_strand_id
1 'polypeptide(L)'
;MDCFAPEVAAIIPRDLRVHVSQGAAIHSFGIHRLGLDLIIPITSDRICVIARGKVLETLIPVASPVPMPNPFEIQLEVPEDGQRQVDVPICSGIRERLVGIVSIKAGKGGFKRGDVVRVVGDISKEKVLDVKVTVAGVVAQAEIMNPLSNGTPGPAEIAMLKEKQRFNESVLRNGGRPDVHVVQAYSQAAANAGAYELAADLLVALERIKTGSNYATNIGFYYSHAGRNRKGNDWYQTAYAREKNAMTAYNMYCISANKSDEEKYLREALRYDPNYVAALQALASMLAITLPEEAAKLNQRVVDLLSPDYRDWDTDVRDLDRLLKAARATDHDDLAQKVDREIQHRRRVLANASELYSEDHLAASYANRQQLITEK
;
A
#
# COMPACT_ATOMS: atom_id res chain seq x y z
N MET A 1 -21.29 23.77 0.58
CA MET A 1 -22.08 22.88 -0.32
C MET A 1 -21.91 23.25 -1.81
N ASP A 2 -20.95 24.07 -2.13
CA ASP A 2 -20.75 24.58 -3.51
C ASP A 2 -19.85 23.72 -4.39
N CYS A 3 -19.69 22.42 -4.01
CA CYS A 3 -18.83 21.49 -4.75
C CYS A 3 -19.56 20.71 -5.87
N PHE A 4 -20.87 20.87 -5.99
CA PHE A 4 -21.64 20.20 -7.04
C PHE A 4 -22.01 21.19 -8.16
N ALA A 5 -21.98 20.69 -9.40
CA ALA A 5 -22.48 21.48 -10.52
C ALA A 5 -23.91 21.95 -10.20
N PRO A 6 -24.28 23.21 -10.50
CA PRO A 6 -25.60 23.79 -10.13
C PRO A 6 -26.80 23.03 -10.72
N GLU A 7 -26.54 22.12 -11.67
CA GLU A 7 -27.55 21.29 -12.33
C GLU A 7 -27.82 19.96 -11.59
N VAL A 8 -27.02 19.61 -10.60
CA VAL A 8 -27.19 18.36 -9.83
C VAL A 8 -27.85 18.69 -8.48
N ALA A 9 -29.13 18.39 -8.35
CA ALA A 9 -29.82 18.49 -7.08
C ALA A 9 -29.18 17.53 -6.06
N ALA A 10 -28.64 18.10 -4.98
CA ALA A 10 -28.09 17.29 -3.90
C ALA A 10 -29.23 16.54 -3.18
N ILE A 11 -29.29 15.23 -3.35
CA ILE A 11 -30.21 14.37 -2.61
C ILE A 11 -29.56 14.11 -1.24
N ILE A 12 -30.06 14.76 -0.19
CA ILE A 12 -29.63 14.50 1.18
C ILE A 12 -30.54 13.41 1.75
N PRO A 13 -30.05 12.18 1.93
CA PRO A 13 -30.85 11.09 2.48
C PRO A 13 -31.20 11.35 3.95
N ARG A 14 -32.41 10.95 4.37
CA ARG A 14 -32.86 11.08 5.76
C ARG A 14 -32.01 10.28 6.75
N ASP A 15 -31.45 9.15 6.30
CA ASP A 15 -30.53 8.32 7.09
C ASP A 15 -29.23 8.11 6.32
N LEU A 16 -28.26 8.98 6.58
CA LEU A 16 -26.97 8.97 5.93
C LEU A 16 -26.19 7.66 6.18
N ARG A 17 -26.34 7.05 7.38
CA ARG A 17 -25.63 5.80 7.73
C ARG A 17 -26.10 4.64 6.88
N VAL A 18 -27.42 4.50 6.69
CA VAL A 18 -27.99 3.45 5.83
C VAL A 18 -27.53 3.62 4.38
N HIS A 19 -27.54 4.84 3.86
CA HIS A 19 -27.09 5.10 2.48
C HIS A 19 -25.60 4.85 2.29
N VAL A 20 -24.73 5.21 3.25
CA VAL A 20 -23.31 4.89 3.19
C VAL A 20 -23.09 3.37 3.20
N SER A 21 -23.81 2.64 4.06
CA SER A 21 -23.72 1.17 4.13
C SER A 21 -24.23 0.50 2.85
N GLN A 22 -25.33 0.99 2.28
CA GLN A 22 -25.85 0.49 1.00
C GLN A 22 -24.88 0.78 -0.15
N GLY A 23 -24.30 1.98 -0.23
CA GLY A 23 -23.30 2.35 -1.22
C GLY A 23 -22.05 1.45 -1.12
N ALA A 24 -21.57 1.21 0.08
CA ALA A 24 -20.45 0.29 0.32
C ALA A 24 -20.76 -1.15 -0.09
N ALA A 25 -21.99 -1.63 0.17
CA ALA A 25 -22.43 -2.96 -0.23
C ALA A 25 -22.51 -3.11 -1.76
N ILE A 26 -23.07 -2.09 -2.45
CA ILE A 26 -23.15 -2.06 -3.92
C ILE A 26 -21.74 -2.04 -4.52
N HIS A 27 -20.84 -1.22 -4.00
CA HIS A 27 -19.46 -1.13 -4.45
C HIS A 27 -18.72 -2.47 -4.23
N SER A 28 -18.86 -3.05 -3.05
CA SER A 28 -18.30 -4.38 -2.74
C SER A 28 -18.82 -5.46 -3.68
N PHE A 29 -20.12 -5.48 -3.97
CA PHE A 29 -20.71 -6.38 -4.95
C PHE A 29 -20.15 -6.16 -6.37
N GLY A 30 -20.01 -4.90 -6.79
CA GLY A 30 -19.40 -4.52 -8.06
C GLY A 30 -18.01 -5.09 -8.22
N ILE A 31 -17.13 -4.87 -7.22
CA ILE A 31 -15.76 -5.38 -7.26
C ILE A 31 -15.71 -6.90 -7.21
N HIS A 32 -16.39 -7.53 -6.24
CA HIS A 32 -16.19 -8.96 -5.96
C HIS A 32 -16.96 -9.89 -6.88
N ARG A 33 -18.11 -9.45 -7.41
CA ARG A 33 -18.96 -10.28 -8.28
C ARG A 33 -18.86 -9.94 -9.75
N LEU A 34 -18.72 -8.66 -10.07
CA LEU A 34 -18.73 -8.20 -11.45
C LEU A 34 -17.34 -7.81 -11.96
N GLY A 35 -16.36 -7.69 -11.08
CA GLY A 35 -15.01 -7.19 -11.43
C GLY A 35 -15.01 -5.72 -11.84
N LEU A 36 -16.07 -4.98 -11.49
CA LEU A 36 -16.25 -3.57 -11.83
C LEU A 36 -15.98 -2.69 -10.61
N ASP A 37 -15.05 -1.75 -10.75
CA ASP A 37 -14.90 -0.68 -9.79
C ASP A 37 -15.94 0.42 -10.08
N LEU A 38 -17.00 0.44 -9.29
CA LEU A 38 -18.11 1.38 -9.47
C LEU A 38 -17.81 2.78 -8.96
N ILE A 39 -16.74 2.94 -8.19
CA ILE A 39 -16.30 4.22 -7.66
C ILE A 39 -14.94 4.54 -8.28
N ILE A 40 -14.94 5.44 -9.24
CA ILE A 40 -13.72 5.97 -9.83
C ILE A 40 -13.29 7.19 -9.00
N PRO A 41 -12.15 7.13 -8.28
CA PRO A 41 -11.61 8.31 -7.62
C PRO A 41 -11.38 9.44 -8.64
N ILE A 42 -11.62 10.67 -8.22
CA ILE A 42 -11.34 11.85 -9.03
C ILE A 42 -10.42 12.80 -8.27
N THR A 43 -9.70 13.65 -9.00
CA THR A 43 -8.89 14.71 -8.39
C THR A 43 -9.78 15.71 -7.65
N SER A 44 -9.48 15.96 -6.38
CA SER A 44 -10.19 16.92 -5.54
C SER A 44 -9.86 18.38 -5.87
N ASP A 45 -8.73 18.58 -6.58
CA ASP A 45 -8.22 19.88 -6.96
C ASP A 45 -7.44 19.80 -8.28
N ARG A 46 -7.18 20.96 -8.90
CA ARG A 46 -6.35 21.04 -10.08
C ARG A 46 -4.85 20.93 -9.75
N ILE A 47 -4.08 20.41 -10.68
CA ILE A 47 -2.62 20.48 -10.65
C ILE A 47 -2.19 21.43 -11.75
N CYS A 48 -1.35 22.37 -11.40
CA CYS A 48 -0.91 23.44 -12.28
C CYS A 48 0.62 23.51 -12.39
N VAL A 49 1.09 24.07 -13.48
CA VAL A 49 2.47 24.51 -13.64
C VAL A 49 2.49 26.03 -13.45
N ILE A 50 3.49 26.53 -12.72
CA ILE A 50 3.71 27.97 -12.58
C ILE A 50 4.58 28.43 -13.76
N ALA A 51 3.97 29.15 -14.69
CA ALA A 51 4.64 29.77 -15.83
C ALA A 51 5.19 31.18 -15.49
N ARG A 52 5.87 31.79 -16.45
CA ARG A 52 6.41 33.15 -16.32
C ARG A 52 5.33 34.16 -15.95
N GLY A 53 5.65 35.10 -15.08
CA GLY A 53 4.70 36.09 -14.58
C GLY A 53 3.72 35.56 -13.55
N LYS A 54 4.01 34.39 -12.95
CA LYS A 54 3.13 33.69 -11.98
C LYS A 54 1.78 33.26 -12.56
N VAL A 55 1.74 33.05 -13.88
CA VAL A 55 0.57 32.47 -14.54
C VAL A 55 0.47 30.99 -14.20
N LEU A 56 -0.71 30.53 -13.83
CA LEU A 56 -0.99 29.13 -13.54
C LEU A 56 -1.59 28.47 -14.78
N GLU A 57 -0.80 27.58 -15.39
CA GLU A 57 -1.27 26.74 -16.48
C GLU A 57 -1.77 25.41 -15.91
N THR A 58 -3.02 25.07 -16.15
CA THR A 58 -3.61 23.84 -15.63
C THR A 58 -3.07 22.63 -16.38
N LEU A 59 -2.27 21.79 -15.68
CA LEU A 59 -1.77 20.53 -16.19
C LEU A 59 -2.83 19.43 -16.05
N ILE A 60 -3.46 19.31 -14.88
CA ILE A 60 -4.51 18.31 -14.62
C ILE A 60 -5.71 19.05 -14.05
N PRO A 61 -6.87 18.99 -14.71
CA PRO A 61 -8.11 19.61 -14.22
C PRO A 61 -8.63 18.98 -12.93
N VAL A 62 -9.42 19.71 -12.18
CA VAL A 62 -10.24 19.14 -11.09
C VAL A 62 -11.24 18.12 -11.65
N ALA A 63 -11.62 17.16 -10.85
CA ALA A 63 -12.52 16.05 -11.20
C ALA A 63 -12.00 15.11 -12.32
N SER A 64 -10.68 15.14 -12.60
CA SER A 64 -10.07 14.14 -13.49
C SER A 64 -10.09 12.76 -12.83
N PRO A 65 -10.41 11.68 -13.58
CA PRO A 65 -10.44 10.33 -13.04
C PRO A 65 -9.03 9.84 -12.63
N VAL A 66 -8.96 9.02 -11.56
CA VAL A 66 -7.71 8.42 -11.08
C VAL A 66 -7.88 6.89 -11.05
N PRO A 67 -7.08 6.10 -11.77
CA PRO A 67 -6.03 6.53 -12.69
C PRO A 67 -6.58 7.24 -13.93
N MET A 68 -5.75 8.08 -14.54
CA MET A 68 -6.15 8.79 -15.75
C MET A 68 -6.12 7.85 -16.97
N PRO A 69 -7.15 7.90 -17.85
CA PRO A 69 -7.17 7.10 -19.09
C PRO A 69 -6.10 7.56 -20.09
N ASN A 70 -5.77 8.83 -20.08
CA ASN A 70 -4.72 9.44 -20.91
C ASN A 70 -4.02 10.55 -20.11
N PRO A 71 -2.69 10.71 -20.26
CA PRO A 71 -1.96 11.82 -19.67
C PRO A 71 -2.44 13.17 -20.22
N PHE A 72 -2.41 14.20 -19.40
CA PHE A 72 -2.60 15.58 -19.83
C PHE A 72 -1.28 16.20 -20.28
N GLU A 73 -1.34 17.11 -21.22
CA GLU A 73 -0.19 17.80 -21.80
C GLU A 73 -0.42 19.30 -21.90
N ILE A 74 0.61 20.06 -21.53
CA ILE A 74 0.70 21.49 -21.80
C ILE A 74 2.03 21.83 -22.45
N GLN A 75 2.08 22.95 -23.14
CA GLN A 75 3.27 23.45 -23.81
C GLN A 75 3.60 24.86 -23.32
N LEU A 76 4.84 25.06 -22.93
CA LEU A 76 5.41 26.34 -22.54
C LEU A 76 6.62 26.62 -23.48
N GLU A 77 7.23 27.77 -23.36
CA GLU A 77 8.40 28.14 -24.16
C GLU A 77 9.57 28.59 -23.29
N VAL A 78 10.77 28.29 -23.74
CA VAL A 78 11.99 28.82 -23.13
C VAL A 78 12.07 30.34 -23.38
N PRO A 79 12.19 31.16 -22.30
CA PRO A 79 12.11 32.60 -22.44
C PRO A 79 13.36 33.30 -22.98
N GLU A 80 14.55 32.66 -22.88
CA GLU A 80 15.83 33.30 -23.15
C GLU A 80 16.81 32.36 -23.86
N ASP A 81 17.66 32.91 -24.76
CA ASP A 81 18.73 32.17 -25.41
C ASP A 81 19.83 31.78 -24.43
N GLY A 82 20.39 30.59 -24.60
CA GLY A 82 21.52 30.10 -23.81
C GLY A 82 21.11 29.65 -22.37
N GLN A 83 19.84 29.57 -22.07
CA GLN A 83 19.36 29.10 -20.78
C GLN A 83 19.84 27.66 -20.51
N ARG A 84 20.61 27.45 -19.43
CA ARG A 84 21.23 26.15 -19.14
C ARG A 84 20.34 25.21 -18.37
N GLN A 85 19.31 25.73 -17.73
CA GLN A 85 18.36 24.96 -16.92
C GLN A 85 16.97 25.57 -17.06
N VAL A 86 15.99 24.71 -17.23
CA VAL A 86 14.55 25.04 -17.15
C VAL A 86 13.98 24.37 -15.95
N ASP A 87 13.39 25.13 -15.04
CA ASP A 87 12.67 24.64 -13.87
C ASP A 87 11.17 24.78 -14.11
N VAL A 88 10.46 23.69 -13.92
CA VAL A 88 9.01 23.59 -14.07
C VAL A 88 8.40 23.34 -12.67
N PRO A 89 7.98 24.41 -11.96
CA PRO A 89 7.35 24.28 -10.67
C PRO A 89 5.93 23.74 -10.83
N ILE A 90 5.60 22.71 -10.06
CA ILE A 90 4.28 22.09 -10.02
C ILE A 90 3.59 22.50 -8.72
N CYS A 91 2.37 22.96 -8.80
CA CYS A 91 1.56 23.31 -7.64
C CYS A 91 0.18 22.66 -7.69
N SER A 92 -0.44 22.50 -6.54
CA SER A 92 -1.81 22.01 -6.40
C SER A 92 -2.65 22.97 -5.60
N GLY A 93 -3.93 23.02 -5.94
CA GLY A 93 -4.94 23.72 -5.17
C GLY A 93 -5.09 25.21 -5.48
N ILE A 94 -6.20 25.74 -4.95
CA ILE A 94 -6.53 27.18 -5.04
C ILE A 94 -5.45 28.04 -4.33
N ARG A 95 -4.76 27.45 -3.34
CA ARG A 95 -3.71 28.15 -2.56
C ARG A 95 -2.32 28.06 -3.20
N GLU A 96 -2.21 27.55 -4.42
CA GLU A 96 -0.95 27.47 -5.17
C GLU A 96 0.18 26.75 -4.39
N ARG A 97 -0.15 25.69 -3.68
CA ARG A 97 0.83 24.94 -2.89
C ARG A 97 1.82 24.26 -3.81
N LEU A 98 3.09 24.63 -3.71
CA LEU A 98 4.17 23.99 -4.43
C LEU A 98 4.29 22.52 -3.99
N VAL A 99 4.17 21.58 -4.93
CA VAL A 99 4.27 20.12 -4.67
C VAL A 99 5.55 19.52 -5.22
N GLY A 100 6.22 20.19 -6.15
CA GLY A 100 7.50 19.75 -6.69
C GLY A 100 8.05 20.71 -7.75
N ILE A 101 9.30 20.49 -8.11
CA ILE A 101 9.95 21.20 -9.23
C ILE A 101 10.64 20.15 -10.11
N VAL A 102 10.33 20.15 -11.39
CA VAL A 102 11.05 19.34 -12.39
C VAL A 102 12.09 20.22 -13.06
N SER A 103 13.37 19.88 -12.85
CA SER A 103 14.49 20.62 -13.43
C SER A 103 15.08 19.86 -14.61
N ILE A 104 15.24 20.52 -15.74
CA ILE A 104 15.86 19.98 -16.95
C ILE A 104 17.09 20.81 -17.33
N LYS A 105 18.22 20.15 -17.56
CA LYS A 105 19.49 20.79 -17.87
C LYS A 105 19.84 20.62 -19.34
N ALA A 106 20.21 21.71 -20.00
CA ALA A 106 20.68 21.70 -21.36
C ALA A 106 22.10 21.13 -21.49
N GLY A 107 22.44 20.63 -22.67
CA GLY A 107 23.79 20.30 -23.03
C GLY A 107 24.67 21.54 -23.28
N LYS A 108 25.86 21.33 -23.91
CA LYS A 108 26.78 22.41 -24.29
C LYS A 108 26.10 23.36 -25.28
N GLY A 109 25.77 24.56 -24.89
CA GLY A 109 25.13 25.57 -25.71
C GLY A 109 23.84 26.16 -25.16
N GLY A 110 23.23 25.51 -24.18
CA GLY A 110 21.95 25.96 -23.59
C GLY A 110 20.75 25.69 -24.50
N PHE A 111 19.57 25.98 -23.98
CA PHE A 111 18.32 26.01 -24.75
C PHE A 111 18.20 27.35 -25.49
N LYS A 112 17.41 27.36 -26.56
CA LYS A 112 17.15 28.58 -27.35
C LYS A 112 15.82 29.17 -26.93
N ARG A 113 15.70 30.48 -27.06
CA ARG A 113 14.41 31.16 -26.88
C ARG A 113 13.39 30.59 -27.87
N GLY A 114 12.19 30.28 -27.36
CA GLY A 114 11.11 29.66 -28.15
C GLY A 114 11.19 28.14 -28.24
N ASP A 115 12.24 27.49 -27.72
CA ASP A 115 12.22 26.02 -27.61
C ASP A 115 11.01 25.59 -26.81
N VAL A 116 10.24 24.64 -27.34
CA VAL A 116 9.02 24.14 -26.70
C VAL A 116 9.36 23.31 -25.48
N VAL A 117 8.82 23.71 -24.35
CA VAL A 117 8.83 22.95 -23.09
C VAL A 117 7.52 22.14 -22.98
N ARG A 118 7.58 20.89 -23.34
CA ARG A 118 6.44 19.98 -23.28
C ARG A 118 6.37 19.36 -21.90
N VAL A 119 5.27 19.59 -21.20
CA VAL A 119 5.01 19.03 -19.85
C VAL A 119 3.84 18.07 -19.95
N VAL A 120 4.08 16.81 -19.58
CA VAL A 120 3.07 15.75 -19.56
C VAL A 120 2.87 15.31 -18.12
N GLY A 121 1.62 15.27 -17.67
CA GLY A 121 1.26 14.84 -16.33
C GLY A 121 0.25 13.70 -16.33
N ASP A 122 0.49 12.72 -15.46
CA ASP A 122 -0.37 11.57 -15.25
C ASP A 122 -0.47 11.27 -13.74
N ILE A 123 -1.64 10.82 -13.25
CA ILE A 123 -1.79 10.34 -11.87
C ILE A 123 -2.13 8.86 -11.92
N SER A 124 -1.26 8.07 -11.30
CA SER A 124 -1.45 6.63 -11.18
C SER A 124 -2.54 6.29 -10.15
N LYS A 125 -2.94 5.01 -10.14
CA LYS A 125 -3.87 4.46 -9.15
C LYS A 125 -3.37 4.61 -7.70
N GLU A 126 -2.07 4.58 -7.51
CA GLU A 126 -1.39 4.77 -6.22
C GLU A 126 -1.30 6.26 -5.83
N LYS A 127 -1.98 7.15 -6.59
CA LYS A 127 -1.99 8.61 -6.38
C LYS A 127 -0.59 9.23 -6.53
N VAL A 128 0.25 8.65 -7.35
CA VAL A 128 1.53 9.22 -7.74
C VAL A 128 1.32 10.08 -8.97
N LEU A 129 1.69 11.34 -8.89
CA LEU A 129 1.76 12.24 -10.03
C LEU A 129 3.11 12.04 -10.72
N ASP A 130 3.08 11.52 -11.92
CA ASP A 130 4.24 11.44 -12.81
C ASP A 130 4.24 12.67 -13.74
N VAL A 131 5.33 13.43 -13.71
CA VAL A 131 5.52 14.61 -14.55
C VAL A 131 6.75 14.42 -15.41
N LYS A 132 6.55 14.41 -16.71
CA LYS A 132 7.60 14.34 -17.72
C LYS A 132 7.74 15.66 -18.43
N VAL A 133 8.93 16.22 -18.41
CA VAL A 133 9.28 17.46 -19.10
C VAL A 133 10.25 17.16 -20.24
N THR A 134 9.97 17.68 -21.42
CA THR A 134 10.83 17.51 -22.61
C THR A 134 11.12 18.87 -23.20
N VAL A 135 12.41 19.19 -23.46
CA VAL A 135 12.88 20.43 -24.12
C VAL A 135 13.98 20.07 -25.08
N ALA A 136 13.84 20.43 -26.36
CA ALA A 136 14.84 20.20 -27.40
C ALA A 136 15.41 18.77 -27.39
N GLY A 137 14.57 17.75 -27.17
CA GLY A 137 14.99 16.35 -27.15
C GLY A 137 15.59 15.85 -25.81
N VAL A 138 15.84 16.74 -24.85
CA VAL A 138 16.24 16.36 -23.49
C VAL A 138 14.99 16.08 -22.68
N VAL A 139 15.04 15.05 -21.81
CA VAL A 139 13.90 14.62 -21.00
C VAL A 139 14.29 14.63 -19.52
N ALA A 140 13.43 15.18 -18.68
CA ALA A 140 13.45 15.01 -17.23
C ALA A 140 12.09 14.48 -16.75
N GLN A 141 12.10 13.67 -15.72
CA GLN A 141 10.89 13.09 -15.12
C GLN A 141 10.96 13.18 -13.60
N ALA A 142 9.84 13.49 -12.98
CA ALA A 142 9.71 13.47 -11.54
C ALA A 142 8.40 12.82 -11.13
N GLU A 143 8.44 12.10 -10.03
CA GLU A 143 7.28 11.50 -9.40
C GLU A 143 6.99 12.20 -8.08
N ILE A 144 5.75 12.60 -7.90
CA ILE A 144 5.29 13.32 -6.72
C ILE A 144 4.20 12.49 -6.06
N MET A 145 4.49 12.01 -4.86
CA MET A 145 3.53 11.23 -4.07
C MET A 145 2.42 12.13 -3.54
N ASN A 146 1.19 11.63 -3.62
CA ASN A 146 0.01 12.28 -3.06
C ASN A 146 -0.05 13.81 -3.28
N PRO A 147 0.01 14.31 -4.53
CA PRO A 147 0.12 15.75 -4.82
C PRO A 147 -1.05 16.57 -4.28
N LEU A 148 -2.18 15.92 -4.01
CA LEU A 148 -3.40 16.53 -3.49
C LEU A 148 -3.56 16.36 -1.96
N SER A 149 -2.64 15.67 -1.31
CA SER A 149 -2.60 15.50 0.14
C SER A 149 -1.99 16.73 0.82
N ASN A 150 -2.48 17.08 2.00
CA ASN A 150 -1.88 18.13 2.83
C ASN A 150 -0.76 17.60 3.74
N GLY A 151 -0.53 16.28 3.77
CA GLY A 151 0.50 15.63 4.58
C GLY A 151 1.83 15.46 3.83
N THR A 152 2.93 15.43 4.56
CA THR A 152 4.20 14.93 4.06
C THR A 152 4.15 13.40 3.93
N PRO A 153 4.97 12.79 3.05
CA PRO A 153 5.06 11.34 2.98
C PRO A 153 5.47 10.75 4.32
N GLY A 154 4.78 9.70 4.75
CA GLY A 154 5.16 8.97 5.95
C GLY A 154 6.50 8.23 5.80
N PRO A 155 7.10 7.74 6.93
CA PRO A 155 8.38 7.04 6.88
C PRO A 155 8.40 5.84 5.92
N ALA A 156 7.31 5.09 5.83
CA ALA A 156 7.17 3.95 4.92
C ALA A 156 7.15 4.39 3.45
N GLU A 157 6.44 5.48 3.13
CA GLU A 157 6.40 6.05 1.77
C GLU A 157 7.78 6.59 1.37
N ILE A 158 8.49 7.27 2.28
CA ILE A 158 9.85 7.75 2.05
C ILE A 158 10.80 6.56 1.78
N ALA A 159 10.68 5.48 2.56
CA ALA A 159 11.47 4.27 2.34
C ALA A 159 11.17 3.65 0.96
N MET A 160 9.90 3.59 0.57
CA MET A 160 9.50 3.10 -0.75
C MET A 160 10.09 3.96 -1.89
N LEU A 161 10.07 5.30 -1.76
CA LEU A 161 10.67 6.20 -2.75
C LEU A 161 12.18 6.00 -2.89
N LYS A 162 12.89 5.80 -1.78
CA LYS A 162 14.34 5.49 -1.80
C LYS A 162 14.63 4.19 -2.53
N GLU A 163 13.87 3.13 -2.24
CA GLU A 163 14.06 1.84 -2.93
C GLU A 163 13.66 1.93 -4.41
N LYS A 164 12.66 2.74 -4.76
CA LYS A 164 12.34 3.03 -6.16
C LYS A 164 13.48 3.72 -6.90
N GLN A 165 14.13 4.70 -6.28
CA GLN A 165 15.30 5.34 -6.85
C GLN A 165 16.43 4.33 -7.10
N ARG A 166 16.74 3.47 -6.13
CA ARG A 166 17.73 2.40 -6.26
C ARG A 166 17.37 1.41 -7.39
N PHE A 167 16.08 1.10 -7.51
CA PHE A 167 15.58 0.26 -8.60
C PHE A 167 15.86 0.90 -9.97
N ASN A 168 15.51 2.18 -10.16
CA ASN A 168 15.75 2.91 -11.39
C ASN A 168 17.24 2.99 -11.73
N GLU A 169 18.09 3.27 -10.74
CA GLU A 169 19.55 3.28 -10.90
C GLU A 169 20.11 1.91 -11.30
N SER A 170 19.56 0.82 -10.71
CA SER A 170 19.94 -0.55 -11.04
C SER A 170 19.55 -0.91 -12.47
N VAL A 171 18.34 -0.53 -12.92
CA VAL A 171 17.88 -0.74 -14.30
C VAL A 171 18.80 -0.03 -15.29
N LEU A 172 19.16 1.23 -15.01
CA LEU A 172 20.06 2.01 -15.89
C LEU A 172 21.46 1.39 -15.94
N ARG A 173 22.02 1.01 -14.80
CA ARG A 173 23.36 0.42 -14.69
C ARG A 173 23.48 -0.92 -15.41
N ASN A 174 22.44 -1.73 -15.35
CA ASN A 174 22.44 -3.09 -15.85
C ASN A 174 21.76 -3.28 -17.21
N GLY A 175 21.66 -2.20 -18.01
CA GLY A 175 21.15 -2.27 -19.39
C GLY A 175 19.69 -2.72 -19.48
N GLY A 176 18.83 -2.24 -18.57
CA GLY A 176 17.38 -2.52 -18.57
C GLY A 176 16.95 -3.68 -17.65
N ARG A 177 17.88 -4.35 -16.96
CA ARG A 177 17.58 -5.45 -16.05
C ARG A 177 17.85 -5.03 -14.60
N PRO A 178 16.83 -4.97 -13.74
CA PRO A 178 17.04 -4.63 -12.33
C PRO A 178 17.74 -5.77 -11.58
N ASP A 179 18.45 -5.39 -10.52
CA ASP A 179 19.07 -6.33 -9.59
C ASP A 179 18.01 -7.05 -8.76
N VAL A 180 18.10 -8.36 -8.62
CA VAL A 180 17.14 -9.19 -7.88
C VAL A 180 16.90 -8.66 -6.47
N HIS A 181 17.97 -8.34 -5.75
CA HIS A 181 17.88 -7.83 -4.37
C HIS A 181 17.21 -6.45 -4.29
N VAL A 182 17.42 -5.62 -5.28
CA VAL A 182 16.79 -4.29 -5.35
C VAL A 182 15.31 -4.40 -5.63
N VAL A 183 14.90 -5.33 -6.52
CA VAL A 183 13.47 -5.60 -6.76
C VAL A 183 12.79 -6.12 -5.49
N GLN A 184 13.43 -7.03 -4.76
CA GLN A 184 12.90 -7.54 -3.48
C GLN A 184 12.74 -6.44 -2.43
N ALA A 185 13.78 -5.60 -2.26
CA ALA A 185 13.74 -4.48 -1.32
C ALA A 185 12.63 -3.47 -1.67
N TYR A 186 12.49 -3.16 -2.97
CA TYR A 186 11.45 -2.26 -3.44
C TYR A 186 10.04 -2.86 -3.24
N SER A 187 9.85 -4.15 -3.54
CA SER A 187 8.58 -4.86 -3.27
C SER A 187 8.22 -4.83 -1.78
N GLN A 188 9.18 -5.10 -0.89
CA GLN A 188 8.95 -5.05 0.55
C GLN A 188 8.63 -3.64 1.04
N ALA A 189 9.34 -2.63 0.55
CA ALA A 189 9.07 -1.23 0.90
C ALA A 189 7.70 -0.77 0.39
N ALA A 190 7.29 -1.20 -0.81
CA ALA A 190 5.96 -0.95 -1.36
C ALA A 190 4.86 -1.59 -0.49
N ALA A 191 5.06 -2.84 -0.05
CA ALA A 191 4.12 -3.51 0.84
C ALA A 191 3.99 -2.80 2.19
N ASN A 192 5.11 -2.35 2.78
CA ASN A 192 5.13 -1.59 4.03
C ASN A 192 4.42 -0.22 3.90
N ALA A 193 4.46 0.39 2.71
CA ALA A 193 3.74 1.61 2.39
C ALA A 193 2.26 1.38 2.01
N GLY A 194 1.77 0.13 2.06
CA GLY A 194 0.39 -0.21 1.67
C GLY A 194 0.15 -0.31 0.16
N ALA A 195 1.19 -0.15 -0.67
CA ALA A 195 1.13 -0.28 -2.12
C ALA A 195 1.20 -1.75 -2.54
N TYR A 196 0.25 -2.56 -2.08
CA TYR A 196 0.29 -4.03 -2.22
C TYR A 196 0.23 -4.52 -3.68
N GLU A 197 -0.51 -3.85 -4.57
CA GLU A 197 -0.56 -4.25 -5.98
C GLU A 197 0.81 -4.08 -6.64
N LEU A 198 1.48 -2.96 -6.40
CA LEU A 198 2.85 -2.72 -6.86
C LEU A 198 3.82 -3.76 -6.29
N ALA A 199 3.71 -4.08 -4.99
CA ALA A 199 4.53 -5.10 -4.35
C ALA A 199 4.37 -6.47 -5.03
N ALA A 200 3.13 -6.85 -5.35
CA ALA A 200 2.83 -8.09 -6.08
C ALA A 200 3.43 -8.07 -7.49
N ASP A 201 3.21 -7.01 -8.26
CA ASP A 201 3.68 -6.89 -9.64
C ASP A 201 5.22 -6.96 -9.73
N LEU A 202 5.94 -6.36 -8.78
CA LEU A 202 7.40 -6.46 -8.67
C LEU A 202 7.85 -7.91 -8.44
N LEU A 203 7.18 -8.67 -7.57
CA LEU A 203 7.52 -10.08 -7.36
C LEU A 203 7.14 -10.96 -8.56
N VAL A 204 6.05 -10.66 -9.26
CA VAL A 204 5.70 -11.34 -10.52
C VAL A 204 6.78 -11.12 -11.57
N ALA A 205 7.29 -9.90 -11.70
CA ALA A 205 8.41 -9.62 -12.59
C ALA A 205 9.67 -10.40 -12.18
N LEU A 206 9.93 -10.50 -10.89
CA LEU A 206 11.07 -11.23 -10.34
C LEU A 206 10.98 -12.74 -10.60
N GLU A 207 9.79 -13.35 -10.47
CA GLU A 207 9.53 -14.76 -10.82
C GLU A 207 9.91 -15.09 -12.28
N ARG A 208 9.73 -14.12 -13.18
CA ARG A 208 10.09 -14.26 -14.60
C ARG A 208 11.60 -14.19 -14.85
N ILE A 209 12.31 -13.42 -14.01
CA ILE A 209 13.76 -13.19 -14.16
C ILE A 209 14.57 -14.31 -13.50
N LYS A 210 14.13 -14.77 -12.34
CA LYS A 210 14.83 -15.76 -11.51
C LYS A 210 14.04 -17.07 -11.51
N THR A 211 14.37 -17.96 -12.42
CA THR A 211 13.85 -19.35 -12.44
C THR A 211 14.19 -20.07 -11.13
N GLY A 212 13.20 -20.71 -10.53
CA GLY A 212 13.36 -21.46 -9.27
C GLY A 212 13.17 -20.64 -7.99
N SER A 213 12.84 -19.35 -8.08
CA SER A 213 12.35 -18.58 -6.94
C SER A 213 10.91 -18.98 -6.61
N ASN A 214 10.53 -18.90 -5.34
CA ASN A 214 9.19 -19.24 -4.89
C ASN A 214 8.58 -18.03 -4.14
N TYR A 215 8.13 -17.04 -4.90
CA TYR A 215 7.42 -15.88 -4.35
C TYR A 215 5.89 -16.01 -4.43
N ALA A 216 5.39 -17.17 -4.91
CA ALA A 216 3.98 -17.34 -5.21
C ALA A 216 3.06 -17.06 -4.01
N THR A 217 3.45 -17.48 -2.80
CA THR A 217 2.72 -17.18 -1.56
C THR A 217 2.66 -15.68 -1.27
N ASN A 218 3.79 -14.98 -1.40
CA ASN A 218 3.86 -13.54 -1.13
C ASN A 218 3.08 -12.74 -2.17
N ILE A 219 3.13 -13.15 -3.44
CA ILE A 219 2.35 -12.55 -4.52
C ILE A 219 0.85 -12.72 -4.24
N GLY A 220 0.43 -13.93 -3.87
CA GLY A 220 -0.95 -14.21 -3.48
C GLY A 220 -1.42 -13.33 -2.32
N PHE A 221 -0.59 -13.21 -1.29
CA PHE A 221 -0.84 -12.35 -0.14
C PHE A 221 -0.99 -10.88 -0.54
N TYR A 222 -0.07 -10.33 -1.32
CA TYR A 222 -0.11 -8.93 -1.72
C TYR A 222 -1.30 -8.61 -2.64
N TYR A 223 -1.62 -9.45 -3.62
CA TYR A 223 -2.82 -9.25 -4.44
C TYR A 223 -4.11 -9.32 -3.63
N SER A 224 -4.19 -10.22 -2.65
CA SER A 224 -5.35 -10.30 -1.76
C SER A 224 -5.52 -9.03 -0.93
N HIS A 225 -4.42 -8.48 -0.38
CA HIS A 225 -4.44 -7.21 0.36
C HIS A 225 -4.72 -6.00 -0.54
N ALA A 226 -4.39 -6.06 -1.82
CA ALA A 226 -4.77 -5.07 -2.82
C ALA A 226 -6.24 -5.18 -3.28
N GLY A 227 -7.02 -6.11 -2.72
CA GLY A 227 -8.40 -6.39 -3.14
C GLY A 227 -8.50 -7.12 -4.48
N ARG A 228 -7.38 -7.65 -5.00
CA ARG A 228 -7.32 -8.42 -6.24
C ARG A 228 -7.49 -9.93 -5.96
N ASN A 229 -8.56 -10.29 -5.27
CA ASN A 229 -8.77 -11.63 -4.73
C ASN A 229 -8.64 -12.74 -5.77
N ARG A 230 -9.14 -12.56 -7.01
CA ARG A 230 -9.00 -13.57 -8.05
C ARG A 230 -7.53 -13.83 -8.38
N LYS A 231 -6.75 -12.79 -8.62
CA LYS A 231 -5.29 -12.93 -8.84
C LYS A 231 -4.59 -13.56 -7.63
N GLY A 232 -4.97 -13.12 -6.41
CA GLY A 232 -4.44 -13.69 -5.17
C GLY A 232 -4.70 -15.19 -5.06
N ASN A 233 -5.92 -15.62 -5.34
CA ASN A 233 -6.30 -17.03 -5.31
C ASN A 233 -5.53 -17.88 -6.34
N ASP A 234 -5.37 -17.38 -7.58
CA ASP A 234 -4.59 -18.06 -8.62
C ASP A 234 -3.13 -18.27 -8.18
N TRP A 235 -2.55 -17.29 -7.49
CA TRP A 235 -1.19 -17.39 -6.96
C TRP A 235 -1.08 -18.30 -5.74
N TYR A 236 -2.07 -18.36 -4.85
CA TYR A 236 -2.09 -19.34 -3.76
C TYR A 236 -2.22 -20.77 -4.28
N GLN A 237 -3.04 -21.01 -5.31
CA GLN A 237 -3.11 -22.30 -5.99
C GLN A 237 -1.77 -22.67 -6.62
N THR A 238 -1.10 -21.71 -7.25
CA THR A 238 0.24 -21.89 -7.82
C THR A 238 1.26 -22.24 -6.73
N ALA A 239 1.22 -21.55 -5.58
CA ALA A 239 2.12 -21.83 -4.45
C ALA A 239 1.92 -23.25 -3.93
N TYR A 240 0.68 -23.66 -3.73
CA TYR A 240 0.34 -24.99 -3.25
C TYR A 240 0.69 -26.09 -4.26
N ALA A 241 0.55 -25.84 -5.56
CA ALA A 241 0.94 -26.78 -6.60
C ALA A 241 2.47 -26.98 -6.68
N ARG A 242 3.25 -25.91 -6.43
CA ARG A 242 4.71 -25.93 -6.42
C ARG A 242 5.29 -26.62 -5.19
N GLU A 243 4.73 -26.30 -4.02
CA GLU A 243 5.21 -26.79 -2.74
C GLU A 243 4.06 -26.99 -1.76
N LYS A 244 3.86 -28.22 -1.35
CA LYS A 244 2.86 -28.58 -0.35
C LYS A 244 3.49 -28.57 1.04
N ASN A 245 3.11 -27.60 1.85
CA ASN A 245 3.49 -27.46 3.26
C ASN A 245 2.33 -26.88 4.08
N ALA A 246 2.52 -26.72 5.39
CA ALA A 246 1.47 -26.22 6.29
C ALA A 246 0.91 -24.86 5.87
N MET A 247 1.77 -23.92 5.48
CA MET A 247 1.39 -22.58 5.07
C MET A 247 0.61 -22.59 3.76
N THR A 248 1.07 -23.33 2.75
CA THR A 248 0.38 -23.37 1.45
C THR A 248 -0.95 -24.10 1.54
N ALA A 249 -1.05 -25.17 2.34
CA ALA A 249 -2.32 -25.82 2.64
C ALA A 249 -3.29 -24.89 3.40
N TYR A 250 -2.80 -24.14 4.39
CA TYR A 250 -3.60 -23.16 5.09
C TYR A 250 -4.10 -22.03 4.16
N ASN A 251 -3.28 -21.57 3.22
CA ASN A 251 -3.70 -20.60 2.21
C ASN A 251 -4.81 -21.16 1.31
N MET A 252 -4.76 -22.46 0.97
CA MET A 252 -5.86 -23.12 0.25
C MET A 252 -7.15 -23.16 1.07
N TYR A 253 -7.07 -23.37 2.38
CA TYR A 253 -8.23 -23.20 3.27
C TYR A 253 -8.80 -21.77 3.17
N CYS A 254 -7.97 -20.74 3.24
CA CYS A 254 -8.43 -19.34 3.21
C CYS A 254 -9.18 -18.97 1.91
N ILE A 255 -8.91 -19.65 0.80
CA ILE A 255 -9.55 -19.38 -0.50
C ILE A 255 -10.63 -20.41 -0.87
N SER A 256 -10.87 -21.41 -0.03
CA SER A 256 -11.87 -22.45 -0.26
C SER A 256 -13.29 -21.88 -0.23
N ALA A 257 -14.15 -22.39 -1.08
CA ALA A 257 -15.54 -21.94 -1.21
C ALA A 257 -16.53 -22.83 -0.45
N ASN A 258 -16.10 -23.99 0.02
CA ASN A 258 -16.98 -24.96 0.70
C ASN A 258 -16.30 -25.55 1.95
N LYS A 259 -17.14 -25.89 2.94
CA LYS A 259 -16.67 -26.38 4.25
C LYS A 259 -15.90 -27.70 4.20
N SER A 260 -16.20 -28.56 3.24
CA SER A 260 -15.52 -29.87 3.11
C SER A 260 -14.06 -29.66 2.68
N ASP A 261 -13.83 -28.77 1.72
CA ASP A 261 -12.46 -28.43 1.30
C ASP A 261 -11.72 -27.64 2.37
N GLU A 262 -12.41 -26.75 3.08
CA GLU A 262 -11.84 -26.02 4.23
C GLU A 262 -11.29 -26.99 5.28
N GLU A 263 -12.08 -27.96 5.74
CA GLU A 263 -11.64 -28.97 6.73
C GLU A 263 -10.49 -29.80 6.19
N LYS A 264 -10.59 -30.27 4.94
CA LYS A 264 -9.55 -31.05 4.28
C LYS A 264 -8.20 -30.31 4.29
N TYR A 265 -8.17 -29.05 3.90
CA TYR A 265 -6.92 -28.30 3.84
C TYR A 265 -6.37 -27.94 5.22
N LEU A 266 -7.22 -27.69 6.22
CA LEU A 266 -6.77 -27.52 7.61
C LEU A 266 -6.14 -28.78 8.18
N ARG A 267 -6.78 -29.96 7.98
CA ARG A 267 -6.21 -31.23 8.38
C ARG A 267 -4.92 -31.56 7.63
N GLU A 268 -4.82 -31.18 6.36
CA GLU A 268 -3.62 -31.32 5.58
C GLU A 268 -2.49 -30.42 6.09
N ALA A 269 -2.79 -29.15 6.44
CA ALA A 269 -1.82 -28.25 7.07
C ALA A 269 -1.25 -28.84 8.36
N LEU A 270 -2.11 -29.39 9.24
CA LEU A 270 -1.70 -30.05 10.48
C LEU A 270 -0.95 -31.37 10.29
N ARG A 271 -1.11 -32.02 9.14
CA ARG A 271 -0.30 -33.20 8.79
C ARG A 271 1.13 -32.81 8.44
N TYR A 272 1.32 -31.65 7.78
CA TYR A 272 2.67 -31.11 7.46
C TYR A 272 3.34 -30.50 8.69
N ASP A 273 2.60 -29.75 9.48
CA ASP A 273 3.07 -29.16 10.75
C ASP A 273 1.98 -29.29 11.81
N PRO A 274 2.09 -30.29 12.71
CA PRO A 274 1.13 -30.48 13.78
C PRO A 274 1.02 -29.31 14.77
N ASN A 275 1.98 -28.38 14.75
CA ASN A 275 2.04 -27.20 15.62
C ASN A 275 1.67 -25.90 14.88
N TYR A 276 1.15 -25.99 13.67
CA TYR A 276 0.77 -24.80 12.90
C TYR A 276 -0.46 -24.13 13.55
N VAL A 277 -0.19 -23.16 14.41
CA VAL A 277 -1.19 -22.52 15.31
C VAL A 277 -2.39 -21.99 14.55
N ALA A 278 -2.18 -21.38 13.38
CA ALA A 278 -3.29 -20.82 12.58
C ALA A 278 -4.28 -21.92 12.13
N ALA A 279 -3.78 -23.09 11.73
CA ALA A 279 -4.64 -24.21 11.35
C ALA A 279 -5.30 -24.88 12.56
N LEU A 280 -4.58 -25.01 13.68
CA LEU A 280 -5.15 -25.54 14.94
C LEU A 280 -6.37 -24.71 15.36
N GLN A 281 -6.23 -23.39 15.44
CA GLN A 281 -7.28 -22.50 15.88
C GLN A 281 -8.44 -22.45 14.86
N ALA A 282 -8.16 -22.45 13.55
CA ALA A 282 -9.20 -22.45 12.54
C ALA A 282 -10.01 -23.75 12.54
N LEU A 283 -9.35 -24.90 12.66
CA LEU A 283 -10.01 -26.19 12.74
C LEU A 283 -10.81 -26.35 14.05
N ALA A 284 -10.27 -25.90 15.18
CA ALA A 284 -10.99 -25.88 16.45
C ALA A 284 -12.29 -25.06 16.36
N SER A 285 -12.22 -23.88 15.74
CA SER A 285 -13.39 -23.02 15.55
C SER A 285 -14.44 -23.66 14.62
N MET A 286 -14.01 -24.37 13.59
CA MET A 286 -14.89 -25.08 12.66
C MET A 286 -15.61 -26.26 13.33
N LEU A 287 -14.91 -27.00 14.19
CA LEU A 287 -15.41 -28.20 14.84
C LEU A 287 -16.15 -27.94 16.15
N ALA A 288 -16.16 -26.71 16.64
CA ALA A 288 -16.70 -26.39 17.99
C ALA A 288 -18.12 -26.90 18.24
N ILE A 289 -18.97 -26.94 17.22
CA ILE A 289 -20.36 -27.41 17.34
C ILE A 289 -20.50 -28.92 17.04
N THR A 290 -19.77 -29.39 16.03
CA THR A 290 -19.95 -30.75 15.51
C THR A 290 -19.11 -31.79 16.23
N LEU A 291 -17.90 -31.43 16.66
CA LEU A 291 -16.95 -32.30 17.37
C LEU A 291 -16.28 -31.54 18.54
N PRO A 292 -17.03 -31.19 19.58
CA PRO A 292 -16.56 -30.31 20.65
C PRO A 292 -15.35 -30.86 21.42
N GLU A 293 -15.24 -32.17 21.59
CA GLU A 293 -14.07 -32.77 22.24
C GLU A 293 -12.77 -32.62 21.42
N GLU A 294 -12.85 -32.77 20.09
CA GLU A 294 -11.74 -32.56 19.23
C GLU A 294 -11.34 -31.06 19.20
N ALA A 295 -12.33 -30.17 19.11
CA ALA A 295 -12.12 -28.73 19.18
C ALA A 295 -11.43 -28.30 20.49
N ALA A 296 -11.83 -28.86 21.63
CA ALA A 296 -11.19 -28.60 22.92
C ALA A 296 -9.73 -29.05 22.95
N LYS A 297 -9.41 -30.22 22.39
CA LYS A 297 -8.02 -30.71 22.30
C LYS A 297 -7.15 -29.81 21.41
N LEU A 298 -7.70 -29.33 20.30
CA LEU A 298 -7.00 -28.40 19.40
C LEU A 298 -6.75 -27.05 20.09
N ASN A 299 -7.76 -26.50 20.77
CA ASN A 299 -7.60 -25.27 21.54
C ASN A 299 -6.60 -25.42 22.69
N GLN A 300 -6.63 -26.55 23.41
CA GLN A 300 -5.64 -26.83 24.46
C GLN A 300 -4.23 -26.83 23.89
N ARG A 301 -4.02 -27.44 22.70
CA ARG A 301 -2.72 -27.41 22.04
C ARG A 301 -2.26 -26.01 21.67
N VAL A 302 -3.17 -25.13 21.23
CA VAL A 302 -2.84 -23.70 21.00
C VAL A 302 -2.40 -23.03 22.30
N VAL A 303 -3.10 -23.30 23.43
CA VAL A 303 -2.72 -22.80 24.75
C VAL A 303 -1.32 -23.29 25.12
N ASP A 304 -1.06 -24.58 24.99
CA ASP A 304 0.24 -25.16 25.35
C ASP A 304 1.40 -24.59 24.54
N LEU A 305 1.17 -24.30 23.25
CA LEU A 305 2.19 -23.74 22.36
C LEU A 305 2.48 -22.27 22.59
N LEU A 306 1.47 -21.47 22.89
CA LEU A 306 1.62 -20.01 22.94
C LEU A 306 1.72 -19.43 24.35
N SER A 307 1.24 -20.16 25.38
CA SER A 307 1.20 -19.64 26.76
C SER A 307 2.58 -19.40 27.38
N PRO A 308 3.66 -20.13 27.05
CA PRO A 308 4.97 -19.85 27.63
C PRO A 308 5.53 -18.48 27.25
N ASP A 309 5.36 -18.10 25.99
CA ASP A 309 6.04 -16.94 25.40
C ASP A 309 5.12 -15.78 25.01
N TYR A 310 3.86 -15.77 25.52
CA TYR A 310 2.87 -14.76 25.10
C TYR A 310 3.27 -13.32 25.45
N ARG A 311 4.18 -13.11 26.38
CA ARG A 311 4.73 -11.79 26.76
C ARG A 311 5.93 -11.36 25.91
N ASP A 312 6.50 -12.28 25.15
CA ASP A 312 7.59 -11.95 24.28
C ASP A 312 7.11 -11.02 23.15
N TRP A 313 7.85 -9.92 22.95
CA TRP A 313 7.52 -8.95 21.90
C TRP A 313 7.62 -9.52 20.48
N ASP A 314 8.34 -10.61 20.29
CA ASP A 314 8.40 -11.31 19.02
C ASP A 314 7.13 -12.11 18.71
N THR A 315 6.27 -12.36 19.72
CA THR A 315 4.97 -13.02 19.50
C THR A 315 4.02 -12.10 18.76
N ASP A 316 3.56 -12.50 17.58
CA ASP A 316 2.61 -11.71 16.75
C ASP A 316 1.29 -11.49 17.50
N VAL A 317 0.74 -10.28 17.39
CA VAL A 317 -0.57 -9.93 17.99
C VAL A 317 -1.69 -10.87 17.50
N ARG A 318 -1.58 -11.39 16.26
CA ARG A 318 -2.52 -12.39 15.75
C ARG A 318 -2.44 -13.72 16.51
N ASP A 319 -1.26 -14.10 16.98
CA ASP A 319 -1.09 -15.30 17.80
C ASP A 319 -1.59 -15.07 19.22
N LEU A 320 -1.48 -13.87 19.76
CA LEU A 320 -2.13 -13.48 21.01
C LEU A 320 -3.68 -13.55 20.89
N ASP A 321 -4.25 -13.07 19.79
CA ASP A 321 -5.71 -13.18 19.54
C ASP A 321 -6.14 -14.65 19.41
N ARG A 322 -5.31 -15.53 18.83
CA ARG A 322 -5.55 -16.99 18.78
C ARG A 322 -5.48 -17.63 20.17
N LEU A 323 -4.45 -17.28 20.95
CA LEU A 323 -4.30 -17.73 22.32
C LEU A 323 -5.49 -17.30 23.20
N LEU A 324 -5.93 -16.05 23.08
CA LEU A 324 -7.09 -15.53 23.80
C LEU A 324 -8.37 -16.35 23.51
N LYS A 325 -8.61 -16.64 22.22
CA LYS A 325 -9.75 -17.47 21.80
C LYS A 325 -9.66 -18.89 22.34
N ALA A 326 -8.48 -19.49 22.24
CA ALA A 326 -8.24 -20.85 22.73
C ALA A 326 -8.38 -20.95 24.26
N ALA A 327 -7.81 -20.00 25.00
CA ALA A 327 -7.90 -19.94 26.45
C ALA A 327 -9.36 -19.81 26.94
N ARG A 328 -10.17 -18.98 26.28
CA ARG A 328 -11.60 -18.86 26.56
C ARG A 328 -12.39 -20.16 26.26
N ALA A 329 -12.03 -20.85 25.19
CA ALA A 329 -12.67 -22.08 24.77
C ALA A 329 -12.29 -23.31 25.64
N THR A 330 -11.26 -23.19 26.48
CA THR A 330 -10.75 -24.23 27.37
C THR A 330 -10.83 -23.84 28.84
N ASP A 331 -11.67 -22.87 29.19
CA ASP A 331 -11.93 -22.39 30.55
C ASP A 331 -10.67 -21.93 31.32
N HIS A 332 -9.64 -21.43 30.60
CA HIS A 332 -8.45 -20.83 31.19
C HIS A 332 -8.64 -19.31 31.38
N ASP A 333 -9.64 -18.92 32.17
CA ASP A 333 -10.08 -17.54 32.36
C ASP A 333 -8.96 -16.59 32.83
N ASP A 334 -8.13 -17.04 33.75
CA ASP A 334 -6.98 -16.27 34.25
C ASP A 334 -5.97 -15.96 33.16
N LEU A 335 -5.69 -16.94 32.29
CA LEU A 335 -4.81 -16.75 31.13
C LEU A 335 -5.45 -15.81 30.12
N ALA A 336 -6.73 -16.02 29.82
CA ALA A 336 -7.48 -15.17 28.89
C ALA A 336 -7.43 -13.69 29.31
N GLN A 337 -7.63 -13.40 30.60
CA GLN A 337 -7.53 -12.03 31.13
C GLN A 337 -6.12 -11.44 31.01
N LYS A 338 -5.08 -12.24 31.25
CA LYS A 338 -3.68 -11.80 31.12
C LYS A 338 -3.33 -11.50 29.68
N VAL A 339 -3.73 -12.37 28.76
CA VAL A 339 -3.47 -12.19 27.32
C VAL A 339 -4.24 -11.00 26.76
N ASP A 340 -5.50 -10.80 27.17
CA ASP A 340 -6.29 -9.63 26.75
C ASP A 340 -5.63 -8.31 27.20
N ARG A 341 -5.13 -8.25 28.44
CA ARG A 341 -4.36 -7.08 28.93
C ARG A 341 -3.09 -6.84 28.11
N GLU A 342 -2.38 -7.91 27.73
CA GLU A 342 -1.18 -7.81 26.89
C GLU A 342 -1.51 -7.27 25.48
N ILE A 343 -2.58 -7.76 24.84
CA ILE A 343 -3.07 -7.26 23.55
C ILE A 343 -3.40 -5.76 23.67
N GLN A 344 -4.14 -5.36 24.72
CA GLN A 344 -4.49 -3.95 24.94
C GLN A 344 -3.25 -3.08 25.22
N HIS A 345 -2.27 -3.62 25.94
CA HIS A 345 -0.99 -2.95 26.18
C HIS A 345 -0.26 -2.70 24.85
N ARG A 346 -0.06 -3.74 24.02
CA ARG A 346 0.62 -3.63 22.73
C ARG A 346 -0.08 -2.67 21.77
N ARG A 347 -1.41 -2.74 21.70
CA ARG A 347 -2.20 -1.80 20.87
C ARG A 347 -2.00 -0.35 21.30
N ARG A 348 -1.94 -0.08 22.62
CA ARG A 348 -1.64 1.27 23.14
C ARG A 348 -0.22 1.70 22.82
N VAL A 349 0.77 0.84 22.99
CA VAL A 349 2.17 1.16 22.68
C VAL A 349 2.32 1.45 21.18
N LEU A 350 1.69 0.67 20.30
CA LEU A 350 1.71 0.90 18.85
C LEU A 350 0.99 2.19 18.46
N ALA A 351 -0.14 2.52 19.08
CA ALA A 351 -0.84 3.77 18.87
C ALA A 351 0.02 4.96 19.31
N ASN A 352 0.59 4.91 20.52
CA ASN A 352 1.50 5.95 21.03
C ASN A 352 2.78 6.06 20.18
N ALA A 353 3.32 4.95 19.67
CA ALA A 353 4.46 4.99 18.76
C ALA A 353 4.08 5.68 17.43
N SER A 354 2.89 5.48 16.92
CA SER A 354 2.39 6.19 15.74
C SER A 354 2.19 7.69 16.01
N GLU A 355 1.78 8.08 17.23
CA GLU A 355 1.70 9.49 17.65
C GLU A 355 3.09 10.11 17.87
N LEU A 356 4.05 9.34 18.42
CA LEU A 356 5.45 9.77 18.58
C LEU A 356 6.17 10.01 17.24
N TYR A 357 5.72 9.38 16.17
CA TYR A 357 6.19 9.61 14.80
C TYR A 357 5.32 10.63 14.05
N SER A 358 4.32 11.25 14.69
CA SER A 358 3.61 12.39 14.11
C SER A 358 4.56 13.59 13.96
N GLU A 359 4.34 14.41 12.96
CA GLU A 359 5.22 15.54 12.58
C GLU A 359 5.54 16.48 13.75
N ASP A 360 4.60 16.69 14.67
CA ASP A 360 4.77 17.56 15.84
C ASP A 360 5.83 17.04 16.83
N HIS A 361 5.93 15.73 17.03
CA HIS A 361 6.95 15.14 17.90
C HIS A 361 8.33 15.08 17.26
N LEU A 362 8.42 14.87 15.94
CA LEU A 362 9.67 14.94 15.21
C LEU A 362 10.20 16.38 15.20
N ALA A 363 9.35 17.37 14.96
CA ALA A 363 9.71 18.79 15.01
C ALA A 363 10.19 19.20 16.41
N ALA A 364 9.49 18.79 17.47
CA ALA A 364 9.88 19.04 18.86
C ALA A 364 11.21 18.33 19.24
N SER A 365 11.42 17.10 18.76
CA SER A 365 12.67 16.36 18.96
C SER A 365 13.86 16.99 18.23
N TYR A 366 13.66 17.53 17.03
CA TYR A 366 14.69 18.27 16.28
C TYR A 366 15.01 19.61 16.95
N ALA A 367 14.00 20.36 17.41
CA ALA A 367 14.19 21.63 18.12
C ALA A 367 14.97 21.43 19.43
N ASN A 368 14.65 20.41 20.24
CA ASN A 368 15.38 20.05 21.45
C ASN A 368 16.82 19.59 21.16
N ARG A 369 17.10 18.90 20.06
CA ARG A 369 18.48 18.56 19.66
C ARG A 369 19.30 19.78 19.23
N GLN A 370 18.71 20.73 18.55
CA GLN A 370 19.40 21.97 18.17
C GLN A 370 19.72 22.85 19.40
N GLN A 371 18.83 22.92 20.39
CA GLN A 371 19.14 23.62 21.66
C GLN A 371 20.30 22.98 22.42
N LEU A 372 20.36 21.65 22.49
CA LEU A 372 21.46 20.91 23.12
C LEU A 372 22.82 21.05 22.41
N ILE A 373 22.83 21.43 21.12
CA ILE A 373 24.05 21.66 20.34
C ILE A 373 24.52 23.12 20.50
N THR A 374 23.61 24.05 20.75
CA THR A 374 23.92 25.48 20.92
C THR A 374 24.33 25.84 22.35
N GLU A 375 24.05 24.96 23.32
CA GLU A 375 24.46 25.13 24.74
C GLU A 375 25.80 24.43 25.11
N LYS A 376 26.51 23.89 24.13
CA LYS A 376 27.89 23.38 24.23
C LYS A 376 28.84 24.22 23.38
#